data_2a45e1c22dcf3dc4ed9cfa203c524b07
#
_entry.id   2a45e1c22dcf3dc4ed9cfa203c524b07
#
_cell.length_a   1.000
_cell.length_b   1.000
_cell.length_c   1.000
_cell.angle_alpha   90.00
_cell.angle_beta   90.00
_cell.angle_gamma   90.00
#
_symmetry.space_group_name_H-M   'P 1'
#
loop_
_entity.id
_entity.type
_entity.pdbx_description
1 polymer ?
#
loop_
_entity_poly.entity_id
_entity_poly.type
_entity_poly.pdbx_seq_one_letter_code
_entity_poly.pdbx_strand_id
1 'polypeptide(L)'
;ERLAELGIPLKHIDIGGGLGVRYKDETPPSVADYANAMRPALEKLGLKVYMEPGRSISANAGALLTKVDLLKPTNHRNFAIIDAAMNDLIRPALYEAWMDIQSVNPKHDVEVKTWDLVGAICETGDFLGKERDLALQENDVLAVLGAGAYGFVMSSNYNTRGRAAEVMVNGDQAYLIRERETIESLWERERLLPEE
;
A
#
# COMPACT_ATOMS: atom_id res chain seq x y z
N GLU A 1 14.07 1.17 34.55
CA GLU A 1 14.63 1.53 35.86
C GLU A 1 13.50 1.96 36.82
N ARG A 2 12.75 3.04 36.52
CA ARG A 2 11.69 3.55 37.43
C ARG A 2 10.61 2.53 37.81
N LEU A 3 10.23 1.60 36.92
CA LEU A 3 9.27 0.54 37.22
C LEU A 3 9.85 -0.50 38.17
N ALA A 4 11.14 -0.81 38.06
CA ALA A 4 11.81 -1.69 38.98
C ALA A 4 11.90 -1.10 40.40
N GLU A 5 12.16 0.21 40.52
CA GLU A 5 12.15 0.94 41.78
C GLU A 5 10.77 0.92 42.45
N LEU A 6 9.71 0.86 41.64
CA LEU A 6 8.32 0.71 42.11
C LEU A 6 7.92 -0.73 42.41
N GLY A 7 8.88 -1.68 42.38
CA GLY A 7 8.61 -3.09 42.64
C GLY A 7 7.83 -3.82 41.53
N ILE A 8 7.81 -3.27 40.31
CA ILE A 8 7.14 -3.88 39.15
C ILE A 8 8.19 -4.64 38.32
N PRO A 9 8.28 -5.99 38.44
CA PRO A 9 9.23 -6.77 37.66
C PRO A 9 8.78 -6.91 36.22
N LEU A 10 9.61 -6.44 35.29
CA LEU A 10 9.40 -6.64 33.84
C LEU A 10 10.10 -7.93 33.39
N LYS A 11 9.48 -8.67 32.50
CA LYS A 11 10.03 -9.88 31.87
C LYS A 11 10.43 -9.64 30.41
N HIS A 12 9.83 -8.67 29.79
CA HIS A 12 10.05 -8.33 28.38
C HIS A 12 9.82 -6.85 28.12
N ILE A 13 10.29 -6.40 26.99
CA ILE A 13 10.04 -5.07 26.44
C ILE A 13 9.69 -5.23 24.95
N ASP A 14 8.67 -4.54 24.51
CA ASP A 14 8.37 -4.38 23.10
C ASP A 14 8.86 -2.99 22.66
N ILE A 15 9.67 -2.96 21.61
CA ILE A 15 10.19 -1.72 21.03
C ILE A 15 9.42 -1.30 19.78
N GLY A 16 8.34 -2.01 19.46
CA GLY A 16 7.50 -1.76 18.27
C GLY A 16 8.23 -2.06 16.97
N GLY A 17 7.86 -1.37 15.92
CA GLY A 17 8.48 -1.46 14.59
C GLY A 17 9.40 -0.27 14.32
N GLY A 18 8.95 0.63 13.44
CA GLY A 18 9.61 1.92 13.17
C GLY A 18 10.69 1.87 12.10
N LEU A 19 11.22 0.70 11.73
CA LEU A 19 12.15 0.59 10.61
C LEU A 19 11.42 0.97 9.31
N GLY A 20 11.89 2.06 8.66
CA GLY A 20 11.32 2.59 7.43
C GLY A 20 11.66 1.74 6.20
N VAL A 21 10.98 2.05 5.10
CA VAL A 21 11.28 1.56 3.76
C VAL A 21 11.40 2.73 2.80
N ARG A 22 12.06 2.50 1.68
CA ARG A 22 12.12 3.50 0.61
C ARG A 22 10.82 3.50 -0.19
N TYR A 23 10.19 4.65 -0.31
CA TYR A 23 9.06 4.88 -1.21
C TYR A 23 9.45 5.75 -2.41
N LYS A 24 10.29 6.76 -2.21
CA LYS A 24 10.74 7.68 -3.25
C LYS A 24 12.27 7.80 -3.24
N ASP A 25 12.80 8.65 -2.41
CA ASP A 25 14.21 9.02 -2.31
C ASP A 25 14.78 8.89 -0.89
N GLU A 26 13.95 8.37 0.04
CA GLU A 26 14.38 8.13 1.40
C GLU A 26 15.50 7.07 1.45
N THR A 27 16.40 7.24 2.40
CA THR A 27 17.47 6.27 2.69
C THR A 27 17.28 5.74 4.12
N PRO A 28 16.38 4.76 4.34
CA PRO A 28 16.21 4.17 5.64
C PRO A 28 17.49 3.44 6.08
N PRO A 29 17.77 3.34 7.39
CA PRO A 29 18.89 2.57 7.88
C PRO A 29 18.75 1.08 7.49
N SER A 30 19.86 0.39 7.33
CA SER A 30 19.84 -1.06 7.16
C SER A 30 19.32 -1.73 8.45
N VAL A 31 18.86 -2.98 8.32
CA VAL A 31 18.46 -3.80 9.49
C VAL A 31 19.62 -3.92 10.49
N ALA A 32 20.86 -4.04 9.99
CA ALA A 32 22.05 -4.13 10.82
C ALA A 32 22.30 -2.82 11.60
N ASP A 33 22.19 -1.67 10.95
CA ASP A 33 22.37 -0.36 11.58
C ASP A 33 21.30 -0.12 12.63
N TYR A 34 20.03 -0.44 12.32
CA TYR A 34 18.94 -0.35 13.28
C TYR A 34 19.19 -1.25 14.51
N ALA A 35 19.57 -2.51 14.30
CA ALA A 35 19.88 -3.43 15.39
C ALA A 35 21.08 -2.96 16.24
N ASN A 36 22.14 -2.47 15.60
CA ASN A 36 23.34 -1.96 16.28
C ASN A 36 23.04 -0.71 17.11
N ALA A 37 22.18 0.18 16.62
CA ALA A 37 21.78 1.38 17.36
C ALA A 37 20.98 1.04 18.62
N MET A 38 20.11 0.01 18.56
CA MET A 38 19.25 -0.38 19.68
C MET A 38 19.96 -1.27 20.70
N ARG A 39 20.92 -2.10 20.26
CA ARG A 39 21.57 -3.14 21.06
C ARG A 39 22.11 -2.65 22.40
N PRO A 40 22.90 -1.55 22.51
CA PRO A 40 23.50 -1.16 23.79
C PRO A 40 22.47 -0.85 24.89
N ALA A 41 21.33 -0.26 24.49
CA ALA A 41 20.24 0.05 25.41
C ALA A 41 19.49 -1.21 25.84
N LEU A 42 19.24 -2.15 24.92
CA LEU A 42 18.49 -3.37 25.16
C LEU A 42 19.30 -4.38 26.00
N GLU A 43 20.59 -4.56 25.71
CA GLU A 43 21.48 -5.43 26.50
C GLU A 43 21.59 -4.97 27.96
N LYS A 44 21.63 -3.66 28.19
CA LYS A 44 21.65 -3.09 29.54
C LYS A 44 20.40 -3.43 30.35
N LEU A 45 19.25 -3.61 29.70
CA LEU A 45 17.99 -3.94 30.37
C LEU A 45 17.90 -5.41 30.78
N GLY A 46 18.59 -6.34 30.13
CA GLY A 46 18.55 -7.77 30.40
C GLY A 46 17.16 -8.39 30.23
N LEU A 47 16.28 -7.76 29.44
CA LEU A 47 14.91 -8.21 29.22
C LEU A 47 14.79 -8.93 27.88
N LYS A 48 13.78 -9.80 27.74
CA LYS A 48 13.40 -10.34 26.44
C LYS A 48 12.83 -9.23 25.58
N VAL A 49 13.33 -9.10 24.34
CA VAL A 49 12.92 -8.06 23.41
C VAL A 49 11.94 -8.62 22.40
N TYR A 50 10.84 -7.91 22.20
CA TYR A 50 9.90 -8.10 21.09
C TYR A 50 10.02 -6.92 20.11
N MET A 51 9.80 -7.20 18.84
CA MET A 51 9.81 -6.22 17.75
C MET A 51 8.66 -6.49 16.79
N GLU A 52 8.13 -5.42 16.18
CA GLU A 52 7.01 -5.47 15.24
C GLU A 52 7.34 -4.79 13.90
N PRO A 53 8.36 -5.26 13.15
CA PRO A 53 8.89 -4.57 11.97
C PRO A 53 8.02 -4.80 10.70
N GLY A 54 6.69 -4.73 10.81
CA GLY A 54 5.73 -5.09 9.78
C GLY A 54 5.98 -4.39 8.44
N ARG A 55 6.13 -3.05 8.45
CA ARG A 55 6.36 -2.29 7.22
C ARG A 55 7.63 -2.73 6.49
N SER A 56 8.74 -2.87 7.19
CA SER A 56 10.02 -3.24 6.59
C SER A 56 10.04 -4.67 6.02
N ILE A 57 9.15 -5.54 6.52
CA ILE A 57 9.00 -6.91 6.01
C ILE A 57 8.12 -6.93 4.75
N SER A 58 6.99 -6.23 4.75
CA SER A 58 5.93 -6.47 3.76
C SER A 58 5.76 -5.37 2.71
N ALA A 59 6.15 -4.11 2.98
CA ALA A 59 5.84 -3.01 2.08
C ALA A 59 6.34 -3.25 0.65
N ASN A 60 7.64 -3.53 0.49
CA ASN A 60 8.26 -3.71 -0.81
C ASN A 60 8.05 -5.11 -1.41
N ALA A 61 7.39 -6.00 -0.66
CA ALA A 61 7.02 -7.34 -1.16
C ALA A 61 5.73 -7.33 -1.98
N GLY A 62 5.00 -6.22 -2.04
CA GLY A 62 3.74 -6.15 -2.77
C GLY A 62 3.62 -4.93 -3.66
N ALA A 63 2.91 -5.10 -4.78
CA ALA A 63 2.50 -4.05 -5.69
C ALA A 63 1.01 -4.18 -5.99
N LEU A 64 0.34 -3.05 -6.21
CA LEU A 64 -1.01 -3.00 -6.76
C LEU A 64 -0.89 -2.84 -8.29
N LEU A 65 -1.46 -3.78 -9.03
CA LEU A 65 -1.58 -3.65 -10.49
C LEU A 65 -2.88 -2.92 -10.83
N THR A 66 -2.79 -2.00 -11.78
CA THR A 66 -3.93 -1.25 -12.26
C THR A 66 -3.81 -1.00 -13.77
N LYS A 67 -4.95 -0.93 -14.45
CA LYS A 67 -5.03 -0.67 -15.88
C LYS A 67 -5.45 0.78 -16.13
N VAL A 68 -4.88 1.39 -17.14
CA VAL A 68 -5.31 2.69 -17.65
C VAL A 68 -6.56 2.48 -18.53
N ASP A 69 -7.69 2.99 -18.07
CA ASP A 69 -8.95 2.89 -18.82
C ASP A 69 -9.11 4.03 -19.83
N LEU A 70 -8.73 5.26 -19.44
CA LEU A 70 -8.88 6.44 -20.30
C LEU A 70 -7.80 7.47 -20.02
N LEU A 71 -7.27 8.09 -21.07
CA LEU A 71 -6.39 9.25 -20.97
C LEU A 71 -7.17 10.54 -21.31
N LYS A 72 -7.16 11.49 -20.39
CA LYS A 72 -7.82 12.79 -20.54
C LYS A 72 -6.81 13.92 -20.46
N PRO A 73 -6.14 14.28 -21.57
CA PRO A 73 -5.29 15.46 -21.63
C PRO A 73 -6.15 16.73 -21.58
N THR A 74 -5.70 17.73 -20.83
CA THR A 74 -6.33 19.05 -20.79
C THR A 74 -5.28 20.15 -20.87
N ASN A 75 -5.69 21.40 -21.06
CA ASN A 75 -4.78 22.53 -21.15
C ASN A 75 -4.04 22.86 -19.83
N HIS A 76 -4.53 22.36 -18.71
CA HIS A 76 -3.96 22.68 -17.39
C HIS A 76 -3.34 21.45 -16.70
N ARG A 77 -3.93 20.28 -16.91
CA ARG A 77 -3.53 19.05 -16.20
C ARG A 77 -3.98 17.83 -16.98
N ASN A 78 -3.16 16.79 -17.06
CA ASN A 78 -3.55 15.55 -17.70
C ASN A 78 -3.99 14.53 -16.64
N PHE A 79 -5.05 13.82 -16.94
CA PHE A 79 -5.57 12.75 -16.07
C PHE A 79 -5.45 11.40 -16.77
N ALA A 80 -4.88 10.43 -16.08
CA ALA A 80 -4.97 9.02 -16.43
C ALA A 80 -6.00 8.37 -15.48
N ILE A 81 -7.14 8.01 -16.05
CA ILE A 81 -8.21 7.33 -15.32
C ILE A 81 -7.86 5.84 -15.29
N ILE A 82 -7.79 5.26 -14.10
CA ILE A 82 -7.36 3.88 -13.86
C ILE A 82 -8.47 3.08 -13.19
N ASP A 83 -8.42 1.75 -13.33
CA ASP A 83 -9.41 0.85 -12.74
C ASP A 83 -9.23 0.64 -11.23
N ALA A 84 -8.05 0.88 -10.65
CA ALA A 84 -7.87 0.98 -9.21
C ALA A 84 -8.34 2.35 -8.68
N ALA A 85 -8.68 2.41 -7.39
CA ALA A 85 -9.15 3.62 -6.74
C ALA A 85 -8.69 3.69 -5.27
N MET A 86 -9.05 4.76 -4.57
CA MET A 86 -8.69 4.94 -3.15
C MET A 86 -9.20 3.83 -2.25
N ASN A 87 -10.26 3.10 -2.65
CA ASN A 87 -10.74 1.94 -1.91
C ASN A 87 -9.78 0.76 -1.96
N ASP A 88 -8.96 0.63 -3.01
CA ASP A 88 -7.95 -0.42 -3.16
C ASP A 88 -6.65 -0.04 -2.45
N LEU A 89 -6.24 1.23 -2.51
CA LEU A 89 -5.03 1.77 -1.89
C LEU A 89 -5.28 3.18 -1.35
N ILE A 90 -5.67 3.26 -0.08
CA ILE A 90 -6.09 4.52 0.56
C ILE A 90 -4.93 5.48 0.89
N ARG A 91 -3.69 4.98 0.98
CA ARG A 91 -2.57 5.75 1.51
C ARG A 91 -2.28 7.07 0.79
N PRO A 92 -2.32 7.18 -0.56
CA PRO A 92 -2.15 8.47 -1.23
C PRO A 92 -3.22 9.49 -0.84
N ALA A 93 -4.48 9.06 -0.77
CA ALA A 93 -5.60 9.94 -0.40
C ALA A 93 -5.59 10.34 1.08
N LEU A 94 -5.28 9.40 1.98
CA LEU A 94 -5.37 9.61 3.43
C LEU A 94 -4.15 10.33 4.02
N TYR A 95 -2.96 10.06 3.51
CA TYR A 95 -1.69 10.51 4.08
C TYR A 95 -0.85 11.34 3.10
N GLU A 96 -1.36 11.63 1.91
CA GLU A 96 -0.57 12.21 0.81
C GLU A 96 0.70 11.39 0.52
N ALA A 97 0.63 10.07 0.81
CA ALA A 97 1.78 9.19 0.71
C ALA A 97 2.22 9.04 -0.75
N TRP A 98 3.50 9.28 -0.99
CA TRP A 98 4.10 8.93 -2.26
C TRP A 98 4.16 7.41 -2.41
N MET A 99 3.64 6.92 -3.54
CA MET A 99 3.78 5.54 -3.99
C MET A 99 4.43 5.59 -5.36
N ASP A 100 5.50 4.84 -5.60
CA ASP A 100 6.11 4.79 -6.92
C ASP A 100 5.19 4.06 -7.90
N ILE A 101 5.02 4.61 -9.10
CA ILE A 101 4.14 4.07 -10.12
C ILE A 101 4.93 3.89 -11.41
N GLN A 102 4.96 2.67 -11.90
CA GLN A 102 5.74 2.28 -13.07
C GLN A 102 4.87 1.55 -14.09
N SER A 103 5.19 1.73 -15.37
CA SER A 103 4.60 0.89 -16.42
C SER A 103 5.16 -0.53 -16.34
N VAL A 104 4.28 -1.53 -16.37
CA VAL A 104 4.69 -2.94 -16.42
C VAL A 104 5.39 -3.26 -17.75
N ASN A 105 4.94 -2.62 -18.84
CA ASN A 105 5.53 -2.74 -20.16
C ASN A 105 5.93 -1.35 -20.69
N PRO A 106 7.12 -0.83 -20.29
CA PRO A 106 7.56 0.49 -20.71
C PRO A 106 7.63 0.62 -22.23
N LYS A 107 7.11 1.72 -22.76
CA LYS A 107 7.12 2.06 -24.18
C LYS A 107 8.12 3.18 -24.44
N HIS A 108 8.94 3.02 -25.46
CA HIS A 108 9.99 4.00 -25.81
C HIS A 108 9.58 4.94 -26.95
N ASP A 109 8.49 4.65 -27.64
CA ASP A 109 7.93 5.37 -28.78
C ASP A 109 6.75 6.30 -28.40
N VAL A 110 6.38 6.34 -27.13
CA VAL A 110 5.31 7.17 -26.59
C VAL A 110 5.90 8.35 -25.84
N GLU A 111 5.38 9.54 -26.09
CA GLU A 111 5.80 10.77 -25.43
C GLU A 111 5.50 10.70 -23.93
N VAL A 112 6.51 11.02 -23.11
CA VAL A 112 6.33 11.17 -21.67
C VAL A 112 5.56 12.45 -21.39
N LYS A 113 4.49 12.35 -20.60
CA LYS A 113 3.71 13.48 -20.11
C LYS A 113 3.52 13.36 -18.61
N THR A 114 3.26 14.49 -17.97
CA THR A 114 2.91 14.53 -16.56
C THR A 114 1.44 14.22 -16.37
N TRP A 115 1.12 13.22 -15.55
CA TRP A 115 -0.23 12.71 -15.31
C TRP A 115 -0.61 12.72 -13.83
N ASP A 116 -1.88 13.03 -13.54
CA ASP A 116 -2.52 12.66 -12.30
C ASP A 116 -3.27 11.34 -12.53
N LEU A 117 -2.94 10.31 -11.75
CA LEU A 117 -3.61 9.00 -11.82
C LEU A 117 -4.78 9.01 -10.84
N VAL A 118 -5.98 8.92 -11.39
CA VAL A 118 -7.25 9.06 -10.66
C VAL A 118 -8.11 7.82 -10.84
N GLY A 119 -8.79 7.41 -9.77
CA GLY A 119 -9.69 6.27 -9.77
C GLY A 119 -11.11 6.62 -10.23
N ALA A 120 -12.01 5.66 -10.03
CA ALA A 120 -13.41 5.73 -10.45
C ALA A 120 -14.38 6.11 -9.32
N ILE A 121 -13.88 6.50 -8.16
CA ILE A 121 -14.71 6.90 -7.02
C ILE A 121 -15.10 8.38 -7.16
N CYS A 122 -16.37 8.70 -6.92
CA CYS A 122 -16.89 10.07 -6.93
C CYS A 122 -16.45 10.83 -5.67
N GLU A 123 -15.14 11.01 -5.54
CA GLU A 123 -14.47 11.66 -4.41
C GLU A 123 -13.28 12.47 -4.92
N THR A 124 -13.15 13.72 -4.48
CA THR A 124 -12.03 14.59 -4.89
C THR A 124 -10.66 14.03 -4.49
N GLY A 125 -10.64 13.25 -3.42
CA GLY A 125 -9.43 12.59 -2.93
C GLY A 125 -9.06 11.30 -3.67
N ASP A 126 -9.81 10.85 -4.67
CA ASP A 126 -9.57 9.60 -5.38
C ASP A 126 -8.42 9.72 -6.38
N PHE A 127 -7.22 9.69 -5.87
CA PHE A 127 -5.99 9.63 -6.67
C PHE A 127 -5.00 8.63 -6.06
N LEU A 128 -4.23 7.96 -6.93
CA LEU A 128 -3.13 7.09 -6.55
C LEU A 128 -1.77 7.77 -6.72
N GLY A 129 -1.68 8.76 -7.59
CA GLY A 129 -0.47 9.56 -7.77
C GLY A 129 -0.76 10.85 -8.52
N LYS A 130 -0.11 11.92 -8.09
CA LYS A 130 -0.17 13.23 -8.76
C LYS A 130 1.17 13.54 -9.39
N GLU A 131 1.12 14.26 -10.52
CA GLU A 131 2.30 14.78 -11.23
C GLU A 131 3.34 13.68 -11.53
N ARG A 132 2.89 12.59 -12.18
CA ARG A 132 3.73 11.46 -12.57
C ARG A 132 4.13 11.56 -14.03
N ASP A 133 5.43 11.57 -14.29
CA ASP A 133 5.99 11.59 -15.63
C ASP A 133 6.01 10.17 -16.20
N LEU A 134 5.06 9.86 -17.07
CA LEU A 134 4.85 8.53 -17.64
C LEU A 134 4.52 8.60 -19.12
N ALA A 135 5.01 7.62 -19.89
CA ALA A 135 4.62 7.36 -21.26
C ALA A 135 3.44 6.39 -21.26
N LEU A 136 2.22 6.90 -21.42
CA LEU A 136 1.00 6.13 -21.27
C LEU A 136 0.16 6.04 -22.54
N GLN A 137 -0.47 4.88 -22.69
CA GLN A 137 -1.59 4.65 -23.62
C GLN A 137 -2.74 3.99 -22.85
N GLU A 138 -3.95 4.08 -23.40
CA GLU A 138 -5.11 3.35 -22.89
C GLU A 138 -4.83 1.83 -22.91
N ASN A 139 -5.31 1.12 -21.90
CA ASN A 139 -5.07 -0.29 -21.63
C ASN A 139 -3.65 -0.64 -21.14
N ASP A 140 -2.77 0.33 -20.89
CA ASP A 140 -1.51 0.04 -20.23
C ASP A 140 -1.73 -0.46 -18.81
N VAL A 141 -0.90 -1.40 -18.39
CA VAL A 141 -0.87 -1.89 -17.02
C VAL A 141 0.24 -1.20 -16.24
N LEU A 142 -0.11 -0.67 -15.09
CA LEU A 142 0.79 0.01 -14.17
C LEU A 142 0.94 -0.80 -12.89
N ALA A 143 2.11 -0.71 -12.27
CA ALA A 143 2.38 -1.23 -10.95
C ALA A 143 2.58 -0.08 -9.97
N VAL A 144 1.75 -0.02 -8.92
CA VAL A 144 1.95 0.87 -7.77
C VAL A 144 2.75 0.10 -6.73
N LEU A 145 4.01 0.48 -6.55
CA LEU A 145 4.97 -0.23 -5.72
C LEU A 145 4.80 0.08 -4.23
N GLY A 146 5.37 -0.77 -3.37
CA GLY A 146 5.32 -0.57 -1.92
C GLY A 146 3.93 -0.80 -1.30
N ALA A 147 3.03 -1.50 -1.99
CA ALA A 147 1.66 -1.73 -1.57
C ALA A 147 1.49 -2.93 -0.61
N GLY A 148 2.55 -3.70 -0.32
CA GLY A 148 2.47 -4.89 0.53
C GLY A 148 2.18 -4.59 2.00
N ALA A 149 2.50 -3.39 2.49
CA ALA A 149 2.08 -2.93 3.81
C ALA A 149 1.02 -1.82 3.67
N TYR A 150 -0.08 -1.97 4.41
CA TYR A 150 -1.17 -0.98 4.46
C TYR A 150 -1.82 -0.72 3.08
N GLY A 151 -1.68 -1.66 2.14
CA GLY A 151 -2.46 -1.72 0.90
C GLY A 151 -3.77 -2.47 1.14
N PHE A 152 -3.81 -3.77 0.82
CA PHE A 152 -5.03 -4.57 0.94
C PHE A 152 -5.68 -4.51 2.33
N VAL A 153 -4.89 -4.55 3.42
CA VAL A 153 -5.40 -4.53 4.80
C VAL A 153 -6.18 -3.25 5.14
N MET A 154 -5.92 -2.14 4.44
CA MET A 154 -6.66 -0.87 4.56
C MET A 154 -7.67 -0.66 3.42
N SER A 155 -7.81 -1.60 2.51
CA SER A 155 -8.80 -1.53 1.45
C SER A 155 -10.23 -1.61 2.01
N SER A 156 -11.18 -1.11 1.27
CA SER A 156 -12.58 -1.04 1.68
C SER A 156 -13.53 -1.29 0.52
N ASN A 157 -14.81 -1.42 0.83
CA ASN A 157 -15.87 -1.49 -0.17
C ASN A 157 -16.52 -0.10 -0.42
N TYR A 158 -15.75 0.98 -0.22
CA TYR A 158 -16.26 2.33 -0.48
C TYR A 158 -16.83 2.43 -1.89
N ASN A 159 -17.98 3.08 -2.04
CA ASN A 159 -18.80 3.14 -3.27
C ASN A 159 -19.19 1.77 -3.84
N THR A 160 -19.39 0.78 -2.95
CA THR A 160 -19.84 -0.58 -3.33
C THR A 160 -18.88 -1.26 -4.31
N ARG A 161 -17.57 -0.96 -4.19
CA ARG A 161 -16.54 -1.63 -4.99
C ARG A 161 -16.03 -2.86 -4.25
N GLY A 162 -15.94 -3.98 -4.97
CA GLY A 162 -15.32 -5.21 -4.46
C GLY A 162 -13.81 -5.04 -4.32
N ARG A 163 -13.22 -5.63 -3.27
CA ARG A 163 -11.76 -5.66 -3.09
C ARG A 163 -11.08 -6.47 -4.19
N ALA A 164 -9.87 -6.07 -4.54
CA ALA A 164 -9.06 -6.72 -5.55
C ALA A 164 -8.69 -8.17 -5.15
N ALA A 165 -8.40 -9.00 -6.15
CA ALA A 165 -7.78 -10.30 -5.92
C ALA A 165 -6.34 -10.12 -5.40
N GLU A 166 -5.85 -11.10 -4.60
CA GLU A 166 -4.44 -11.16 -4.23
C GLU A 166 -3.77 -12.37 -4.86
N VAL A 167 -2.63 -12.12 -5.50
CA VAL A 167 -1.81 -13.14 -6.17
C VAL A 167 -0.43 -13.15 -5.52
N MET A 168 0.01 -14.33 -5.09
CA MET A 168 1.36 -14.53 -4.60
C MET A 168 2.24 -15.09 -5.72
N VAL A 169 3.42 -14.50 -5.88
CA VAL A 169 4.44 -14.99 -6.82
C VAL A 169 5.56 -15.66 -6.03
N ASN A 170 5.90 -16.88 -6.42
CA ASN A 170 7.03 -17.64 -5.89
C ASN A 170 7.86 -18.19 -7.04
N GLY A 171 9.02 -17.60 -7.29
CA GLY A 171 9.83 -17.88 -8.45
C GLY A 171 9.09 -17.49 -9.74
N ASP A 172 8.84 -18.45 -10.60
CA ASP A 172 8.13 -18.33 -11.88
C ASP A 172 6.64 -18.68 -11.79
N GLN A 173 6.14 -19.03 -10.61
CA GLN A 173 4.76 -19.46 -10.38
C GLN A 173 3.93 -18.34 -9.74
N ALA A 174 2.70 -18.18 -10.22
CA ALA A 174 1.70 -17.26 -9.65
C ALA A 174 0.53 -18.05 -9.06
N TYR A 175 0.16 -17.70 -7.83
CA TYR A 175 -0.90 -18.37 -7.09
C TYR A 175 -1.97 -17.37 -6.68
N LEU A 176 -3.22 -17.62 -7.06
CA LEU A 176 -4.36 -16.87 -6.53
C LEU A 176 -4.55 -17.28 -5.06
N ILE A 177 -4.21 -16.35 -4.15
CA ILE A 177 -4.33 -16.59 -2.69
C ILE A 177 -5.56 -15.96 -2.08
N ARG A 178 -6.22 -15.05 -2.81
CA ARG A 178 -7.52 -14.46 -2.48
C ARG A 178 -8.28 -14.13 -3.75
N GLU A 179 -9.50 -14.60 -3.84
CA GLU A 179 -10.40 -14.26 -4.95
C GLU A 179 -10.85 -12.79 -4.87
N ARG A 180 -11.15 -12.19 -6.02
CA ARG A 180 -11.78 -10.88 -6.09
C ARG A 180 -13.18 -10.96 -5.48
N GLU A 181 -13.56 -9.99 -4.67
CA GLU A 181 -14.93 -9.88 -4.17
C GLU A 181 -15.90 -9.61 -5.33
N THR A 182 -17.03 -10.31 -5.32
CA THR A 182 -18.14 -10.04 -6.22
C THR A 182 -19.10 -9.04 -5.58
N ILE A 183 -19.95 -8.41 -6.39
CA ILE A 183 -20.96 -7.50 -5.88
C ILE A 183 -21.91 -8.23 -4.92
N GLU A 184 -22.27 -9.47 -5.24
CA GLU A 184 -23.15 -10.31 -4.43
C GLU A 184 -22.56 -10.59 -3.04
N SER A 185 -21.23 -10.79 -2.96
CA SER A 185 -20.56 -11.05 -1.68
C SER A 185 -20.64 -9.87 -0.70
N LEU A 186 -20.89 -8.66 -1.20
CA LEU A 186 -20.97 -7.46 -0.35
C LEU A 186 -22.22 -7.47 0.54
N TRP A 187 -23.30 -8.09 0.12
CA TRP A 187 -24.55 -8.14 0.88
C TRP A 187 -24.99 -9.55 1.30
N GLU A 188 -24.19 -10.58 1.10
CA GLU A 188 -24.51 -11.95 1.47
C GLU A 188 -24.91 -12.14 2.94
N ARG A 189 -24.49 -11.22 3.80
CA ARG A 189 -24.76 -11.23 5.25
C ARG A 189 -25.95 -10.34 5.64
N GLU A 190 -26.55 -9.63 4.70
CA GLU A 190 -27.73 -8.83 4.97
C GLU A 190 -28.98 -9.70 5.10
N ARG A 191 -29.97 -9.21 5.81
CA ARG A 191 -31.28 -9.88 5.97
C ARG A 191 -32.39 -8.86 5.78
N LEU A 192 -33.44 -9.29 5.10
CA LEU A 192 -34.66 -8.50 5.02
C LEU A 192 -35.34 -8.45 6.38
N LEU A 193 -36.08 -7.38 6.62
CA LEU A 193 -36.97 -7.30 7.78
C LEU A 193 -38.05 -8.38 7.62
N PRO A 194 -38.56 -8.94 8.75
CA PRO A 194 -39.74 -9.82 8.71
C PRO A 194 -40.91 -9.09 8.06
N GLU A 195 -41.66 -9.76 7.23
CA GLU A 195 -42.95 -9.26 6.76
C GLU A 195 -43.91 -9.20 7.96
N GLU A 196 -44.68 -8.08 8.11
CA GLU A 196 -45.67 -7.92 9.15
C GLU A 196 -46.92 -8.77 8.89
#